data_99f5f37f907aada96cf24d5bc37f64ba
#
_entry.id   99f5f37f907aada96cf24d5bc37f64ba
#
_cell.length_a   1.000
_cell.length_b   1.000
_cell.length_c   1.000
_cell.angle_alpha   90.00
_cell.angle_beta   90.00
_cell.angle_gamma   90.00
#
_symmetry.space_group_name_H-M   'P 1'
#
loop_
_entity.id
_entity.type
_entity.pdbx_description
1 polymer ?
#
loop_
_entity_poly.entity_id
_entity_poly.type
_entity_poly.pdbx_seq_one_letter_code
_entity_poly.pdbx_strand_id
1 'polypeptide(L)'
;MKVAIIGAGAVGGLLAARLGATEATTGGEVTLVARPNAATAIRRSGLTMVTPLNRVARLSPRVTDDSLSLGPQDAVFLCVKAHALRGTIDTLAPLLGPDTVLVPMVNGIPWWYPHHQPEPLADRPLASVDPDGLLWRSIDPDRVVGATSFVAVEGDGPCRIRHVSDQRFVFGDAAGRENPAVDRIVALFGQAGFQPAKTADIRQAIWVKLWGNLAFNPLSVLTGATLGRLCNDPGTRETGRAMMQEAKTVAERLGVVFTTSVDERIAMAAGVGDFKTSMLQDYEAGRRLELEAILGSVIELAERVGVEVPMLRAVQALVDLKARERREAA
;
A
#
# COMPACT_ATOMS: atom_id res chain seq x y z
N MET A 1 -12.44 14.80 13.76
CA MET A 1 -11.59 13.61 13.99
C MET A 1 -10.16 14.05 14.20
N LYS A 2 -9.47 13.45 15.18
CA LYS A 2 -8.01 13.55 15.31
C LYS A 2 -7.36 12.44 14.49
N VAL A 3 -6.53 12.80 13.54
CA VAL A 3 -5.94 11.87 12.58
C VAL A 3 -4.42 11.99 12.59
N ALA A 4 -3.74 10.88 12.79
CA ALA A 4 -2.30 10.79 12.58
C ALA A 4 -1.98 10.03 11.29
N ILE A 5 -1.00 10.51 10.53
CA ILE A 5 -0.48 9.88 9.33
C ILE A 5 0.99 9.53 9.58
N ILE A 6 1.31 8.26 9.73
CA ILE A 6 2.69 7.82 9.96
C ILE A 6 3.37 7.55 8.61
N GLY A 7 4.39 8.35 8.30
CA GLY A 7 5.21 8.22 7.10
C GLY A 7 5.04 9.37 6.10
N ALA A 8 6.08 10.16 5.91
CA ALA A 8 6.17 11.29 4.97
C ALA A 8 6.63 10.85 3.56
N GLY A 9 6.15 9.69 3.10
CA GLY A 9 6.32 9.23 1.73
C GLY A 9 5.29 9.85 0.78
N ALA A 10 5.25 9.37 -0.48
CA ALA A 10 4.34 9.89 -1.49
C ALA A 10 2.86 9.83 -1.06
N VAL A 11 2.41 8.66 -0.59
CA VAL A 11 1.02 8.47 -0.13
C VAL A 11 0.74 9.29 1.13
N GLY A 12 1.60 9.21 2.15
CA GLY A 12 1.40 9.96 3.40
C GLY A 12 1.42 11.47 3.19
N GLY A 13 2.31 11.98 2.32
CA GLY A 13 2.32 13.38 1.92
C GLY A 13 1.03 13.80 1.19
N LEU A 14 0.52 12.96 0.28
CA LEU A 14 -0.76 13.19 -0.40
C LEU A 14 -1.92 13.26 0.59
N LEU A 15 -1.98 12.31 1.54
CA LEU A 15 -3.01 12.30 2.57
C LEU A 15 -2.90 13.53 3.48
N ALA A 16 -1.69 13.88 3.95
CA ALA A 16 -1.48 15.07 4.78
C ALA A 16 -1.91 16.35 4.06
N ALA A 17 -1.62 16.46 2.75
CA ALA A 17 -2.02 17.60 1.95
C ALA A 17 -3.54 17.71 1.78
N ARG A 18 -4.21 16.60 1.50
CA ARG A 18 -5.64 16.59 1.15
C ARG A 18 -6.55 16.53 2.38
N LEU A 19 -6.24 15.68 3.36
CA LEU A 19 -7.00 15.59 4.60
C LEU A 19 -6.79 16.84 5.47
N GLY A 20 -5.55 17.37 5.54
CA GLY A 20 -5.27 18.60 6.26
C GLY A 20 -6.04 19.81 5.71
N ALA A 21 -6.31 19.85 4.41
CA ALA A 21 -7.11 20.91 3.81
C ALA A 21 -8.59 20.90 4.25
N THR A 22 -9.09 19.80 4.84
CA THR A 22 -10.46 19.69 5.33
C THR A 22 -10.63 20.16 6.79
N GLU A 23 -9.55 20.41 7.53
CA GLU A 23 -9.60 20.75 8.96
C GLU A 23 -10.54 21.94 9.24
N ALA A 24 -10.47 22.98 8.41
CA ALA A 24 -11.28 24.18 8.58
C ALA A 24 -12.79 23.94 8.42
N THR A 25 -13.18 22.93 7.63
CA THR A 25 -14.59 22.60 7.36
C THR A 25 -15.13 21.50 8.26
N THR A 26 -14.26 20.64 8.78
CA THR A 26 -14.65 19.47 9.58
C THR A 26 -14.41 19.64 11.07
N GLY A 27 -13.65 20.66 11.50
CA GLY A 27 -13.18 20.80 12.87
C GLY A 27 -12.23 19.70 13.33
N GLY A 28 -11.66 18.94 12.38
CA GLY A 28 -10.71 17.86 12.65
C GLY A 28 -9.28 18.37 12.86
N GLU A 29 -8.40 17.46 13.23
CA GLU A 29 -6.95 17.69 13.30
C GLU A 29 -6.24 16.60 12.52
N VAL A 30 -5.33 16.96 11.62
CA VAL A 30 -4.52 16.02 10.84
C VAL A 30 -3.05 16.29 11.07
N THR A 31 -2.32 15.34 11.63
CA THR A 31 -0.89 15.48 11.90
C THR A 31 -0.09 14.42 11.15
N LEU A 32 0.90 14.86 10.40
CA LEU A 32 1.88 13.99 9.77
C LEU A 32 2.98 13.64 10.78
N VAL A 33 3.14 12.36 11.07
CA VAL A 33 4.23 11.85 11.91
C VAL A 33 5.35 11.37 10.99
N ALA A 34 6.51 11.98 11.10
CA ALA A 34 7.63 11.76 10.19
C ALA A 34 8.94 11.62 10.97
N ARG A 35 9.92 10.96 10.37
CA ARG A 35 11.28 10.89 10.97
C ARG A 35 11.87 12.30 11.14
N PRO A 36 12.75 12.55 12.16
CA PRO A 36 13.24 13.87 12.52
C PRO A 36 13.70 14.74 11.37
N ASN A 37 14.52 14.17 10.46
CA ASN A 37 15.02 14.90 9.29
C ASN A 37 13.89 15.34 8.34
N ALA A 38 12.91 14.47 8.09
CA ALA A 38 11.77 14.77 7.23
C ALA A 38 10.84 15.79 7.91
N ALA A 39 10.55 15.63 9.18
CA ALA A 39 9.74 16.57 9.95
C ALA A 39 10.36 17.98 9.97
N THR A 40 11.66 18.08 10.20
CA THR A 40 12.40 19.35 10.17
C THR A 40 12.35 19.99 8.78
N ALA A 41 12.56 19.21 7.72
CA ALA A 41 12.49 19.72 6.34
C ALA A 41 11.10 20.25 6.01
N ILE A 42 10.04 19.50 6.36
CA ILE A 42 8.64 19.90 6.11
C ILE A 42 8.26 21.14 6.94
N ARG A 43 8.64 21.21 8.21
CA ARG A 43 8.41 22.42 9.04
C ARG A 43 9.04 23.66 8.41
N ARG A 44 10.24 23.54 7.85
CA ARG A 44 10.99 24.66 7.27
C ARG A 44 10.48 25.06 5.88
N SER A 45 10.17 24.10 5.03
CA SER A 45 9.94 24.34 3.60
C SER A 45 8.48 24.12 3.16
N GLY A 46 7.64 23.58 4.06
CA GLY A 46 6.31 23.10 3.71
C GLY A 46 6.34 21.84 2.82
N LEU A 47 5.18 21.49 2.33
CA LEU A 47 4.96 20.39 1.39
C LEU A 47 4.48 20.97 0.04
N THR A 48 5.19 20.68 -1.03
CA THR A 48 4.80 21.04 -2.39
C THR A 48 4.07 19.86 -3.03
N MET A 49 2.83 20.05 -3.44
CA MET A 49 2.04 19.09 -4.19
C MET A 49 1.84 19.56 -5.63
N VAL A 50 2.20 18.72 -6.58
CA VAL A 50 1.86 18.90 -8.00
C VAL A 50 0.65 18.02 -8.31
N THR A 51 -0.44 18.64 -8.78
CA THR A 51 -1.69 17.91 -9.11
C THR A 51 -1.62 17.27 -10.50
N PRO A 52 -2.56 16.38 -10.87
CA PRO A 52 -2.65 15.80 -12.21
C PRO A 52 -2.79 16.84 -13.34
N LEU A 53 -3.32 18.03 -13.02
CA LEU A 53 -3.41 19.15 -13.95
C LEU A 53 -2.17 20.06 -13.93
N ASN A 54 -1.04 19.58 -13.40
CA ASN A 54 0.22 20.30 -13.23
C ASN A 54 0.09 21.62 -12.42
N ARG A 55 -0.95 21.78 -11.61
CA ARG A 55 -1.04 22.90 -10.67
C ARG A 55 -0.16 22.61 -9.47
N VAL A 56 0.56 23.63 -9.01
CA VAL A 56 1.44 23.54 -7.85
C VAL A 56 0.74 24.14 -6.64
N ALA A 57 0.55 23.35 -5.60
CA ALA A 57 0.08 23.80 -4.30
C ALA A 57 1.21 23.70 -3.27
N ARG A 58 1.41 24.77 -2.48
CA ARG A 58 2.29 24.76 -1.30
C ARG A 58 1.44 24.70 -0.06
N LEU A 59 1.75 23.79 0.83
CA LEU A 59 0.99 23.46 2.01
C LEU A 59 1.91 23.44 3.23
N SER A 60 1.38 23.81 4.36
CA SER A 60 2.10 23.74 5.66
C SER A 60 1.35 22.78 6.58
N PRO A 61 1.45 21.46 6.32
CA PRO A 61 0.78 20.48 7.16
C PRO A 61 1.34 20.52 8.58
N ARG A 62 0.50 20.22 9.56
CA ARG A 62 0.98 19.95 10.91
C ARG A 62 1.87 18.70 10.87
N VAL A 63 3.11 18.81 11.35
CA VAL A 63 4.09 17.71 11.30
C VAL A 63 4.85 17.59 12.60
N THR A 64 5.05 16.37 13.08
CA THR A 64 5.85 16.05 14.25
C THR A 64 6.73 14.83 14.04
N ASP A 65 7.79 14.73 14.80
CA ASP A 65 8.61 13.53 14.97
C ASP A 65 8.44 12.93 16.39
N ASP A 66 7.59 13.55 17.20
CA ASP A 66 7.21 13.11 18.54
C ASP A 66 5.72 12.70 18.57
N SER A 67 5.45 11.40 18.49
CA SER A 67 4.09 10.86 18.57
C SER A 67 3.53 10.88 19.99
N LEU A 68 4.39 10.91 21.03
CA LEU A 68 3.95 10.97 22.44
C LEU A 68 3.16 12.25 22.71
N SER A 69 3.56 13.37 22.10
CA SER A 69 2.90 14.67 22.27
C SER A 69 1.47 14.73 21.70
N LEU A 70 1.09 13.78 20.84
CA LEU A 70 -0.23 13.77 20.22
C LEU A 70 -1.29 13.06 21.04
N GLY A 71 -0.90 12.03 21.82
CA GLY A 71 -1.83 11.17 22.53
C GLY A 71 -2.76 10.37 21.59
N PRO A 72 -3.78 9.71 22.14
CA PRO A 72 -4.69 8.89 21.37
C PRO A 72 -5.40 9.63 20.23
N GLN A 73 -5.50 8.98 19.08
CA GLN A 73 -6.11 9.48 17.87
C GLN A 73 -7.41 8.73 17.55
N ASP A 74 -8.30 9.35 16.76
CA ASP A 74 -9.49 8.66 16.26
C ASP A 74 -9.12 7.68 15.12
N ALA A 75 -8.16 8.07 14.27
CA ALA A 75 -7.64 7.21 13.20
C ALA A 75 -6.13 7.42 13.00
N VAL A 76 -5.43 6.31 12.71
CA VAL A 76 -4.01 6.34 12.35
C VAL A 76 -3.81 5.67 11.00
N PHE A 77 -3.30 6.43 10.03
CA PHE A 77 -2.93 5.93 8.70
C PHE A 77 -1.46 5.52 8.69
N LEU A 78 -1.18 4.25 8.41
CA LEU A 78 0.20 3.75 8.24
C LEU A 78 0.61 3.87 6.76
N CYS A 79 1.29 4.95 6.42
CA CYS A 79 1.74 5.28 5.07
C CYS A 79 3.24 5.00 4.85
N VAL A 80 3.73 3.95 5.45
CA VAL A 80 5.10 3.44 5.27
C VAL A 80 5.09 2.22 4.35
N LYS A 81 6.26 1.85 3.82
CA LYS A 81 6.40 0.61 3.06
C LYS A 81 6.17 -0.61 3.96
N ALA A 82 5.64 -1.71 3.40
CA ALA A 82 5.30 -2.91 4.16
C ALA A 82 6.45 -3.40 5.06
N HIS A 83 7.67 -3.45 4.53
CA HIS A 83 8.86 -3.85 5.29
C HIS A 83 9.29 -2.88 6.41
N ALA A 84 8.72 -1.68 6.46
CA ALA A 84 9.01 -0.67 7.48
C ALA A 84 7.95 -0.61 8.59
N LEU A 85 6.83 -1.32 8.46
CA LEU A 85 5.74 -1.33 9.45
C LEU A 85 6.21 -1.70 10.84
N ARG A 86 7.04 -2.74 10.95
CA ARG A 86 7.61 -3.18 12.24
C ARG A 86 8.30 -2.03 13.00
N GLY A 87 9.03 -1.19 12.29
CA GLY A 87 9.71 -0.04 12.88
C GLY A 87 8.77 1.12 13.29
N THR A 88 7.46 0.98 13.10
CA THR A 88 6.49 2.00 13.52
C THR A 88 5.79 1.67 14.83
N ILE A 89 6.01 0.50 15.42
CA ILE A 89 5.28 0.02 16.61
C ILE A 89 5.41 1.01 17.77
N ASP A 90 6.62 1.45 18.09
CA ASP A 90 6.85 2.41 19.18
C ASP A 90 6.25 3.79 18.90
N THR A 91 6.27 4.21 17.63
CA THR A 91 5.62 5.45 17.18
C THR A 91 4.10 5.34 17.23
N LEU A 92 3.56 4.15 16.96
CA LEU A 92 2.13 3.88 16.96
C LEU A 92 1.53 3.80 18.36
N ALA A 93 2.24 3.17 19.29
CA ALA A 93 1.73 2.87 20.63
C ALA A 93 1.06 4.06 21.36
N PRO A 94 1.64 5.26 21.42
CA PRO A 94 1.02 6.40 22.12
C PRO A 94 -0.19 6.98 21.39
N LEU A 95 -0.39 6.64 20.11
CA LEU A 95 -1.51 7.11 19.29
C LEU A 95 -2.75 6.23 19.43
N LEU A 96 -2.60 5.04 20.04
CA LEU A 96 -3.68 4.07 20.18
C LEU A 96 -4.45 4.32 21.48
N GLY A 97 -5.74 4.65 21.35
CA GLY A 97 -6.74 4.58 22.40
C GLY A 97 -7.68 3.40 22.22
N PRO A 98 -8.69 3.25 23.09
CA PRO A 98 -9.66 2.14 23.00
C PRO A 98 -10.35 2.07 21.62
N ASP A 99 -10.76 3.22 21.09
CA ASP A 99 -11.55 3.33 19.87
C ASP A 99 -10.72 3.76 18.64
N THR A 100 -9.41 3.80 18.75
CA THR A 100 -8.53 4.19 17.64
C THR A 100 -8.60 3.16 16.52
N VAL A 101 -8.89 3.64 15.32
CA VAL A 101 -8.90 2.84 14.09
C VAL A 101 -7.55 2.92 13.40
N LEU A 102 -7.03 1.79 12.96
CA LEU A 102 -5.78 1.70 12.21
C LEU A 102 -6.04 1.42 10.73
N VAL A 103 -5.44 2.23 9.86
CA VAL A 103 -5.62 2.13 8.40
C VAL A 103 -4.27 1.92 7.71
N PRO A 104 -3.83 0.67 7.49
CA PRO A 104 -2.60 0.39 6.77
C PRO A 104 -2.75 0.67 5.27
N MET A 105 -1.92 1.60 4.75
CA MET A 105 -1.90 2.01 3.35
C MET A 105 -0.74 1.32 2.60
N VAL A 106 -0.64 0.00 2.73
CA VAL A 106 0.46 -0.80 2.16
C VAL A 106 0.06 -1.48 0.85
N ASN A 107 1.05 -1.77 0.01
CA ASN A 107 0.88 -2.62 -1.17
C ASN A 107 1.11 -4.09 -0.80
N GLY A 108 0.53 -4.99 -1.61
CA GLY A 108 0.65 -6.43 -1.39
C GLY A 108 -0.34 -6.97 -0.37
N ILE A 109 -0.07 -8.17 0.13
CA ILE A 109 -0.86 -8.80 1.19
C ILE A 109 -0.43 -8.20 2.53
N PRO A 110 -1.35 -7.65 3.33
CA PRO A 110 -1.02 -7.06 4.63
C PRO A 110 -0.87 -8.15 5.71
N TRP A 111 -0.15 -7.81 6.81
CA TRP A 111 0.09 -8.74 7.93
C TRP A 111 -1.20 -9.28 8.56
N TRP A 112 -2.28 -8.48 8.58
CA TRP A 112 -3.58 -8.85 9.16
C TRP A 112 -4.44 -9.74 8.24
N TYR A 113 -3.97 -10.06 7.03
CA TYR A 113 -4.74 -10.81 6.03
C TYR A 113 -5.33 -12.13 6.56
N PRO A 114 -4.64 -12.94 7.42
CA PRO A 114 -5.18 -14.18 7.96
C PRO A 114 -6.28 -13.99 9.02
N HIS A 115 -6.54 -12.77 9.48
CA HIS A 115 -7.47 -12.49 10.57
C HIS A 115 -8.90 -12.92 10.22
N HIS A 116 -9.51 -13.72 11.11
CA HIS A 116 -10.84 -14.32 10.91
C HIS A 116 -11.01 -15.09 9.59
N GLN A 117 -9.91 -15.62 9.04
CA GLN A 117 -9.99 -16.49 7.88
C GLN A 117 -10.12 -17.95 8.31
N PRO A 118 -10.82 -18.80 7.50
CA PRO A 118 -10.86 -20.24 7.74
C PRO A 118 -9.49 -20.90 7.52
N GLU A 119 -9.39 -22.17 7.90
CA GLU A 119 -8.24 -22.98 7.51
C GLU A 119 -8.05 -22.95 5.97
N PRO A 120 -6.81 -22.94 5.47
CA PRO A 120 -5.55 -23.13 6.21
C PRO A 120 -4.93 -21.85 6.78
N LEU A 121 -5.60 -20.71 6.73
CA LEU A 121 -5.06 -19.44 7.23
C LEU A 121 -5.28 -19.27 8.74
N ALA A 122 -6.49 -19.51 9.25
CA ALA A 122 -6.91 -19.61 10.67
C ALA A 122 -6.08 -18.75 11.66
N ASP A 123 -6.06 -17.43 11.47
CA ASP A 123 -5.31 -16.48 12.31
C ASP A 123 -3.80 -16.77 12.43
N ARG A 124 -3.21 -17.41 11.43
CA ARG A 124 -1.77 -17.69 11.37
C ARG A 124 -1.02 -16.61 10.60
N PRO A 125 -0.18 -15.78 11.25
CA PRO A 125 0.61 -14.74 10.57
C PRO A 125 1.38 -15.29 9.36
N LEU A 126 1.55 -14.44 8.35
CA LEU A 126 2.36 -14.72 7.17
C LEU A 126 3.80 -14.29 7.45
N ALA A 127 4.74 -15.25 7.40
CA ALA A 127 6.15 -14.98 7.67
C ALA A 127 6.78 -14.01 6.66
N SER A 128 6.29 -13.98 5.43
CA SER A 128 6.71 -13.05 4.38
C SER A 128 6.49 -11.58 4.73
N VAL A 129 5.46 -11.25 5.51
CA VAL A 129 5.12 -9.86 5.86
C VAL A 129 5.24 -9.56 7.36
N ASP A 130 5.26 -10.58 8.20
CA ASP A 130 5.45 -10.48 9.65
C ASP A 130 6.28 -11.69 10.16
N PRO A 131 7.60 -11.74 9.88
CA PRO A 131 8.43 -12.95 10.02
C PRO A 131 8.43 -13.57 11.40
N ASP A 132 8.28 -12.77 12.44
CA ASP A 132 8.26 -13.22 13.84
C ASP A 132 6.91 -12.98 14.52
N GLY A 133 5.88 -12.61 13.77
CA GLY A 133 4.56 -12.32 14.28
C GLY A 133 4.50 -11.08 15.21
N LEU A 134 5.47 -10.17 15.10
CA LEU A 134 5.53 -9.00 16.00
C LEU A 134 4.40 -8.02 15.71
N LEU A 135 4.08 -7.75 14.44
CA LEU A 135 2.96 -6.89 14.08
C LEU A 135 1.64 -7.49 14.59
N TRP A 136 1.46 -8.80 14.40
CA TRP A 136 0.29 -9.53 14.85
C TRP A 136 0.07 -9.44 16.36
N ARG A 137 1.16 -9.58 17.15
CA ARG A 137 1.07 -9.51 18.61
C ARG A 137 0.97 -8.08 19.16
N SER A 138 1.49 -7.10 18.42
CA SER A 138 1.54 -5.70 18.90
C SER A 138 0.33 -4.88 18.48
N ILE A 139 -0.36 -5.30 17.42
CA ILE A 139 -1.48 -4.55 16.83
C ILE A 139 -2.67 -5.50 16.74
N ASP A 140 -3.69 -5.20 17.52
CA ASP A 140 -4.96 -5.93 17.46
C ASP A 140 -5.59 -5.77 16.07
N PRO A 141 -5.73 -6.87 15.27
CA PRO A 141 -6.32 -6.78 13.93
C PRO A 141 -7.79 -6.36 13.92
N ASP A 142 -8.51 -6.50 15.03
CA ASP A 142 -9.92 -6.08 15.14
C ASP A 142 -10.11 -4.56 15.03
N ARG A 143 -9.06 -3.78 15.26
CA ARG A 143 -9.09 -2.33 15.06
C ARG A 143 -8.71 -1.88 13.64
N VAL A 144 -8.44 -2.84 12.73
CA VAL A 144 -7.96 -2.52 11.39
C VAL A 144 -9.11 -2.29 10.42
N VAL A 145 -9.13 -1.12 9.81
CA VAL A 145 -9.83 -0.87 8.56
C VAL A 145 -8.85 -1.12 7.43
N GLY A 146 -9.04 -2.20 6.70
CA GLY A 146 -8.26 -2.52 5.53
C GLY A 146 -8.48 -1.50 4.43
N ALA A 147 -7.42 -1.22 3.66
CA ALA A 147 -7.45 -0.23 2.59
C ALA A 147 -6.69 -0.72 1.36
N THR A 148 -7.20 -0.36 0.18
CA THR A 148 -6.43 -0.41 -1.05
C THR A 148 -6.59 0.89 -1.83
N SER A 149 -5.49 1.38 -2.40
CA SER A 149 -5.45 2.66 -3.12
C SER A 149 -5.06 2.44 -4.57
N PHE A 150 -5.72 3.13 -5.48
CA PHE A 150 -5.39 3.11 -6.92
C PHE A 150 -4.67 4.39 -7.36
N VAL A 151 -4.43 5.31 -6.43
CA VAL A 151 -3.72 6.57 -6.73
C VAL A 151 -2.31 6.30 -7.24
N ALA A 152 -1.94 6.98 -8.31
CA ALA A 152 -0.56 7.09 -8.74
C ALA A 152 0.04 8.37 -8.15
N VAL A 153 0.99 8.22 -7.25
CA VAL A 153 1.66 9.33 -6.59
C VAL A 153 3.16 9.06 -6.48
N GLU A 154 3.96 10.05 -6.81
CA GLU A 154 5.41 10.01 -6.77
C GLU A 154 5.92 10.96 -5.69
N GLY A 155 7.00 10.58 -5.01
CA GLY A 155 7.68 11.42 -4.03
C GLY A 155 9.09 11.77 -4.50
N ASP A 156 9.43 13.05 -4.39
CA ASP A 156 10.77 13.57 -4.60
C ASP A 156 11.25 14.19 -3.29
N GLY A 157 11.79 13.32 -2.43
CA GLY A 157 12.11 13.68 -1.05
C GLY A 157 10.88 13.92 -0.16
N PRO A 158 11.09 14.41 1.08
CA PRO A 158 10.01 14.57 2.06
C PRO A 158 9.10 15.79 1.80
N CYS A 159 9.55 16.74 0.99
CA CYS A 159 8.85 18.03 0.81
C CYS A 159 8.13 18.16 -0.54
N ARG A 160 8.20 17.16 -1.40
CA ARG A 160 7.60 17.24 -2.73
C ARG A 160 6.92 15.94 -3.11
N ILE A 161 5.67 16.08 -3.53
CA ILE A 161 4.87 14.98 -4.09
C ILE A 161 4.25 15.42 -5.42
N ARG A 162 4.12 14.44 -6.31
CA ARG A 162 3.36 14.59 -7.56
C ARG A 162 2.23 13.58 -7.55
N HIS A 163 1.01 14.07 -7.48
CA HIS A 163 -0.18 13.26 -7.73
C HIS A 163 -0.35 13.13 -9.25
N VAL A 164 -0.09 11.93 -9.77
CA VAL A 164 -0.07 11.67 -11.22
C VAL A 164 -1.47 11.42 -11.75
N SER A 165 -2.18 10.47 -11.14
CA SER A 165 -3.52 10.08 -11.58
C SER A 165 -4.28 9.30 -10.52
N ASP A 166 -5.56 9.08 -10.79
CA ASP A 166 -6.55 8.36 -9.98
C ASP A 166 -6.79 8.98 -8.60
N GLN A 167 -7.93 8.73 -8.02
CA GLN A 167 -8.33 9.24 -6.70
C GLN A 167 -9.08 8.18 -5.89
N ARG A 168 -9.09 6.92 -6.39
CA ARG A 168 -9.89 5.85 -5.81
C ARG A 168 -9.18 5.21 -4.64
N PHE A 169 -9.96 5.01 -3.59
CA PHE A 169 -9.61 4.23 -2.42
C PHE A 169 -10.76 3.28 -2.10
N VAL A 170 -10.45 2.08 -1.66
CA VAL A 170 -11.46 1.12 -1.19
C VAL A 170 -11.14 0.76 0.25
N PHE A 171 -12.14 0.79 1.10
CA PHE A 171 -12.03 0.51 2.53
C PHE A 171 -13.01 -0.58 2.95
N GLY A 172 -12.61 -1.41 3.90
CA GLY A 172 -13.45 -2.44 4.49
C GLY A 172 -12.89 -2.91 5.82
N ASP A 173 -13.73 -3.50 6.65
CA ASP A 173 -13.32 -4.08 7.93
C ASP A 173 -12.41 -5.29 7.71
N ALA A 174 -11.31 -5.41 8.47
CA ALA A 174 -10.37 -6.53 8.33
C ALA A 174 -10.99 -7.88 8.70
N ALA A 175 -11.98 -7.90 9.58
CA ALA A 175 -12.72 -9.10 9.95
C ALA A 175 -13.97 -9.34 9.07
N GLY A 176 -14.24 -8.45 8.10
CA GLY A 176 -15.40 -8.56 7.20
C GLY A 176 -16.76 -8.24 7.86
N ARG A 177 -16.75 -7.49 8.97
CA ARG A 177 -17.95 -7.11 9.71
C ARG A 177 -18.47 -5.74 9.25
N GLU A 178 -19.73 -5.45 9.57
CA GLU A 178 -20.21 -4.06 9.55
C GLU A 178 -19.47 -3.26 10.62
N ASN A 179 -18.82 -2.18 10.19
CA ASN A 179 -17.99 -1.36 11.07
C ASN A 179 -18.20 0.13 10.76
N PRO A 180 -18.82 0.90 11.70
CA PRO A 180 -19.05 2.33 11.52
C PRO A 180 -17.77 3.15 11.32
N ALA A 181 -16.60 2.63 11.71
CA ALA A 181 -15.35 3.27 11.45
C ALA A 181 -15.04 3.35 9.95
N VAL A 182 -15.43 2.33 9.18
CA VAL A 182 -15.28 2.35 7.71
C VAL A 182 -16.07 3.52 7.12
N ASP A 183 -17.29 3.76 7.56
CA ASP A 183 -18.13 4.86 7.07
C ASP A 183 -17.52 6.22 7.40
N ARG A 184 -16.95 6.37 8.61
CA ARG A 184 -16.22 7.61 9.00
C ARG A 184 -15.01 7.87 8.12
N ILE A 185 -14.22 6.83 7.81
CA ILE A 185 -13.04 6.95 6.92
C ILE A 185 -13.47 7.28 5.49
N VAL A 186 -14.50 6.63 4.96
CA VAL A 186 -15.07 6.91 3.64
C VAL A 186 -15.54 8.37 3.57
N ALA A 187 -16.28 8.85 4.57
CA ALA A 187 -16.73 10.24 4.63
C ALA A 187 -15.56 11.24 4.66
N LEU A 188 -14.53 10.97 5.48
CA LEU A 188 -13.31 11.79 5.57
C LEU A 188 -12.60 11.90 4.21
N PHE A 189 -12.45 10.78 3.50
CA PHE A 189 -11.80 10.77 2.18
C PHE A 189 -12.65 11.48 1.13
N GLY A 190 -13.97 11.33 1.16
CA GLY A 190 -14.89 12.04 0.28
C GLY A 190 -14.80 13.57 0.44
N GLN A 191 -14.77 14.04 1.69
CA GLN A 191 -14.58 15.48 2.01
C GLN A 191 -13.22 16.01 1.51
N ALA A 192 -12.18 15.18 1.50
CA ALA A 192 -10.87 15.51 0.97
C ALA A 192 -10.80 15.48 -0.57
N GLY A 193 -11.93 15.19 -1.25
CA GLY A 193 -12.04 15.15 -2.70
C GLY A 193 -11.41 13.91 -3.33
N PHE A 194 -11.24 12.83 -2.58
CA PHE A 194 -10.96 11.52 -3.12
C PHE A 194 -12.25 10.83 -3.57
N GLN A 195 -12.12 9.67 -4.21
CA GLN A 195 -13.21 8.79 -4.61
C GLN A 195 -13.17 7.50 -3.76
N PRO A 196 -13.62 7.57 -2.51
CA PRO A 196 -13.63 6.39 -1.64
C PRO A 196 -14.81 5.49 -1.95
N ALA A 197 -14.61 4.18 -1.77
CA ALA A 197 -15.67 3.17 -1.78
C ALA A 197 -15.59 2.31 -0.52
N LYS A 198 -16.74 1.89 0.00
CA LYS A 198 -16.86 0.86 1.04
C LYS A 198 -17.04 -0.50 0.38
N THR A 199 -16.43 -1.52 0.96
CA THR A 199 -16.63 -2.92 0.57
C THR A 199 -16.85 -3.81 1.80
N ALA A 200 -17.67 -4.83 1.66
CA ALA A 200 -17.82 -5.89 2.67
C ALA A 200 -16.63 -6.87 2.62
N ASP A 201 -15.95 -6.97 1.47
CA ASP A 201 -14.78 -7.84 1.29
C ASP A 201 -13.58 -7.04 0.81
N ILE A 202 -12.79 -6.60 1.79
CA ILE A 202 -11.55 -5.84 1.50
C ILE A 202 -10.46 -6.75 0.93
N ARG A 203 -10.46 -8.05 1.23
CA ARG A 203 -9.49 -9.00 0.67
C ARG A 203 -9.68 -9.16 -0.83
N GLN A 204 -10.94 -9.24 -1.27
CA GLN A 204 -11.29 -9.21 -2.69
C GLN A 204 -10.69 -7.97 -3.39
N ALA A 205 -10.85 -6.79 -2.81
CA ALA A 205 -10.33 -5.55 -3.38
C ALA A 205 -8.78 -5.51 -3.41
N ILE A 206 -8.13 -6.05 -2.37
CA ILE A 206 -6.67 -6.20 -2.32
C ILE A 206 -6.19 -7.11 -3.45
N TRP A 207 -6.79 -8.27 -3.64
CA TRP A 207 -6.40 -9.20 -4.70
C TRP A 207 -6.58 -8.63 -6.10
N VAL A 208 -7.67 -7.94 -6.37
CA VAL A 208 -7.93 -7.29 -7.67
C VAL A 208 -6.83 -6.29 -8.02
N LYS A 209 -6.35 -5.50 -7.04
CA LYS A 209 -5.23 -4.59 -7.24
C LYS A 209 -3.91 -5.35 -7.35
N LEU A 210 -3.65 -6.27 -6.42
CA LEU A 210 -2.41 -7.03 -6.35
C LEU A 210 -2.15 -7.81 -7.63
N TRP A 211 -3.18 -8.35 -8.25
CA TRP A 211 -3.11 -9.22 -9.42
C TRP A 211 -2.31 -8.62 -10.60
N GLY A 212 -2.45 -7.31 -10.86
CA GLY A 212 -1.59 -6.62 -11.82
C GLY A 212 -0.20 -6.28 -11.28
N ASN A 213 -0.14 -5.86 -10.00
CA ASN A 213 1.13 -5.44 -9.39
C ASN A 213 2.12 -6.60 -9.26
N LEU A 214 1.64 -7.80 -8.86
CA LEU A 214 2.52 -8.96 -8.67
C LEU A 214 3.19 -9.43 -9.96
N ALA A 215 2.57 -9.19 -11.12
CA ALA A 215 3.13 -9.53 -12.41
C ALA A 215 4.07 -8.43 -12.94
N PHE A 216 3.55 -7.22 -13.07
CA PHE A 216 4.27 -6.18 -13.81
C PHE A 216 5.26 -5.38 -12.99
N ASN A 217 5.11 -5.27 -11.67
CA ASN A 217 6.09 -4.56 -10.85
C ASN A 217 7.46 -5.28 -10.85
N PRO A 218 7.55 -6.61 -10.59
CA PRO A 218 8.79 -7.34 -10.67
C PRO A 218 9.40 -7.37 -12.08
N LEU A 219 8.58 -7.57 -13.11
CA LEU A 219 9.02 -7.56 -14.50
C LEU A 219 9.60 -6.20 -14.90
N SER A 220 9.04 -5.10 -14.39
CA SER A 220 9.59 -3.77 -14.65
C SER A 220 10.99 -3.59 -14.04
N VAL A 221 11.25 -4.16 -12.87
CA VAL A 221 12.60 -4.16 -12.26
C VAL A 221 13.59 -4.96 -13.10
N LEU A 222 13.19 -6.15 -13.58
CA LEU A 222 14.06 -7.01 -14.37
C LEU A 222 14.46 -6.36 -15.71
N THR A 223 13.52 -5.68 -16.35
CA THR A 223 13.67 -5.17 -17.72
C THR A 223 14.00 -3.68 -17.82
N GLY A 224 13.69 -2.89 -16.78
CA GLY A 224 13.72 -1.43 -16.82
C GLY A 224 12.58 -0.81 -17.65
N ALA A 225 11.61 -1.63 -18.12
CA ALA A 225 10.56 -1.18 -19.01
C ALA A 225 9.37 -0.56 -18.26
N THR A 226 8.65 0.35 -18.94
CA THR A 226 7.38 0.91 -18.48
C THR A 226 6.26 -0.11 -18.55
N LEU A 227 5.17 0.14 -17.83
CA LEU A 227 4.02 -0.76 -17.77
C LEU A 227 3.42 -1.02 -19.17
N GLY A 228 3.25 0.04 -19.97
CA GLY A 228 2.73 -0.09 -21.33
C GLY A 228 3.63 -0.95 -22.22
N ARG A 229 4.95 -0.79 -22.12
CA ARG A 229 5.89 -1.63 -22.88
C ARG A 229 5.82 -3.10 -22.47
N LEU A 230 5.78 -3.40 -21.19
CA LEU A 230 5.66 -4.77 -20.68
C LEU A 230 4.39 -5.47 -21.15
N CYS A 231 3.26 -4.74 -21.18
CA CYS A 231 1.97 -5.30 -21.59
C CYS A 231 1.85 -5.48 -23.10
N ASN A 232 2.62 -4.73 -23.90
CA ASN A 232 2.56 -4.78 -25.37
C ASN A 232 3.64 -5.67 -26.01
N ASP A 233 4.77 -5.93 -25.32
CA ASP A 233 5.78 -6.86 -25.79
C ASP A 233 5.30 -8.30 -25.60
N PRO A 234 5.32 -9.14 -26.65
CA PRO A 234 4.76 -10.50 -26.60
C PRO A 234 5.40 -11.39 -25.52
N GLY A 235 6.69 -11.31 -25.31
CA GLY A 235 7.43 -12.15 -24.36
C GLY A 235 7.12 -11.79 -22.91
N THR A 236 7.20 -10.51 -22.57
CA THR A 236 6.91 -10.03 -21.21
C THR A 236 5.41 -10.08 -20.89
N ARG A 237 4.55 -9.88 -21.87
CA ARG A 237 3.10 -10.09 -21.73
C ARG A 237 2.77 -11.53 -21.37
N GLU A 238 3.37 -12.51 -22.04
CA GLU A 238 3.14 -13.94 -21.76
C GLU A 238 3.68 -14.33 -20.38
N THR A 239 4.86 -13.83 -20.01
CA THR A 239 5.40 -14.02 -18.66
C THR A 239 4.46 -13.43 -17.59
N GLY A 240 3.99 -12.22 -17.81
CA GLY A 240 3.02 -11.57 -16.91
C GLY A 240 1.69 -12.33 -16.85
N ARG A 241 1.20 -12.86 -17.98
CA ARG A 241 0.02 -13.75 -18.05
C ARG A 241 0.20 -14.99 -17.17
N ALA A 242 1.32 -15.70 -17.32
CA ALA A 242 1.61 -16.90 -16.54
C ALA A 242 1.62 -16.59 -15.02
N MET A 243 2.30 -15.51 -14.61
CA MET A 243 2.30 -15.06 -13.21
C MET A 243 0.89 -14.75 -12.70
N MET A 244 0.09 -14.05 -13.50
CA MET A 244 -1.29 -13.72 -13.15
C MET A 244 -2.18 -14.96 -13.05
N GLN A 245 -1.96 -15.96 -13.90
CA GLN A 245 -2.71 -17.22 -13.86
C GLN A 245 -2.40 -18.04 -12.61
N GLU A 246 -1.13 -18.15 -12.22
CA GLU A 246 -0.72 -18.78 -10.97
C GLU A 246 -1.37 -18.08 -9.75
N ALA A 247 -1.24 -16.74 -9.69
CA ALA A 247 -1.83 -15.95 -8.60
C ALA A 247 -3.36 -16.04 -8.56
N LYS A 248 -4.02 -16.11 -9.72
CA LYS A 248 -5.46 -16.32 -9.82
C LYS A 248 -5.87 -17.65 -9.18
N THR A 249 -5.15 -18.72 -9.50
CA THR A 249 -5.42 -20.05 -8.91
C THR A 249 -5.29 -20.03 -7.38
N VAL A 250 -4.27 -19.35 -6.85
CA VAL A 250 -4.10 -19.18 -5.39
C VAL A 250 -5.28 -18.40 -4.78
N ALA A 251 -5.63 -17.27 -5.39
CA ALA A 251 -6.70 -16.40 -4.91
C ALA A 251 -8.07 -17.11 -4.92
N GLU A 252 -8.37 -17.85 -5.99
CA GLU A 252 -9.62 -18.63 -6.11
C GLU A 252 -9.71 -19.73 -5.04
N ARG A 253 -8.60 -20.38 -4.68
CA ARG A 253 -8.56 -21.32 -3.54
C ARG A 253 -8.84 -20.65 -2.19
N LEU A 254 -8.61 -19.36 -2.10
CA LEU A 254 -8.91 -18.53 -0.93
C LEU A 254 -10.30 -17.86 -1.02
N GLY A 255 -11.12 -18.23 -2.00
CA GLY A 255 -12.49 -17.72 -2.16
C GLY A 255 -12.61 -16.39 -2.91
N VAL A 256 -11.52 -15.87 -3.47
CA VAL A 256 -11.54 -14.63 -4.26
C VAL A 256 -12.19 -14.88 -5.62
N VAL A 257 -13.04 -13.98 -6.07
CA VAL A 257 -13.73 -14.08 -7.36
C VAL A 257 -13.26 -12.96 -8.29
N PHE A 258 -12.64 -13.32 -9.41
CA PHE A 258 -12.28 -12.36 -10.45
C PHE A 258 -13.40 -12.25 -11.48
N THR A 259 -13.93 -11.05 -11.65
CA THR A 259 -14.95 -10.73 -12.66
C THR A 259 -14.37 -10.36 -14.03
N THR A 260 -13.05 -10.24 -14.10
CA THR A 260 -12.28 -9.84 -15.28
C THR A 260 -11.33 -10.98 -15.63
N SER A 261 -11.13 -11.25 -16.91
CA SER A 261 -10.13 -12.21 -17.38
C SER A 261 -8.71 -11.65 -17.24
N VAL A 262 -7.71 -12.55 -17.29
CA VAL A 262 -6.28 -12.15 -17.31
C VAL A 262 -5.99 -11.20 -18.48
N ASP A 263 -6.53 -11.51 -19.67
CA ASP A 263 -6.31 -10.71 -20.86
C ASP A 263 -6.90 -9.30 -20.77
N GLU A 264 -8.12 -9.19 -20.29
CA GLU A 264 -8.77 -7.89 -20.05
C GLU A 264 -7.97 -7.08 -19.02
N ARG A 265 -7.49 -7.73 -17.95
CA ARG A 265 -6.68 -7.06 -16.93
C ARG A 265 -5.34 -6.56 -17.48
N ILE A 266 -4.68 -7.35 -18.37
CA ILE A 266 -3.46 -6.93 -19.07
C ILE A 266 -3.76 -5.76 -20.02
N ALA A 267 -4.87 -5.83 -20.77
CA ALA A 267 -5.29 -4.74 -21.66
C ALA A 267 -5.55 -3.43 -20.89
N MET A 268 -6.19 -3.51 -19.72
CA MET A 268 -6.36 -2.35 -18.83
C MET A 268 -5.01 -1.78 -18.37
N ALA A 269 -4.05 -2.63 -18.03
CA ALA A 269 -2.71 -2.22 -17.64
C ALA A 269 -1.95 -1.56 -18.80
N ALA A 270 -2.08 -2.09 -20.02
CA ALA A 270 -1.51 -1.49 -21.22
C ALA A 270 -2.03 -0.06 -21.46
N GLY A 271 -3.32 0.18 -21.18
CA GLY A 271 -3.96 1.49 -21.32
C GLY A 271 -3.41 2.58 -20.37
N VAL A 272 -2.67 2.22 -19.32
CA VAL A 272 -1.96 3.17 -18.46
C VAL A 272 -0.80 3.87 -19.19
N GLY A 273 -0.25 3.22 -20.23
CA GLY A 273 0.80 3.78 -21.08
C GLY A 273 2.20 3.73 -20.45
N ASP A 274 3.04 4.70 -20.83
CA ASP A 274 4.46 4.77 -20.44
C ASP A 274 4.67 5.24 -18.99
N PHE A 275 4.10 4.50 -18.06
CA PHE A 275 4.23 4.74 -16.62
C PHE A 275 5.24 3.77 -16.01
N LYS A 276 6.20 4.28 -15.21
CA LYS A 276 7.10 3.46 -14.40
C LYS A 276 6.37 2.94 -13.17
N THR A 277 6.38 1.64 -12.95
CA THR A 277 5.80 1.06 -11.73
C THR A 277 6.48 1.60 -10.48
N SER A 278 5.77 1.60 -9.34
CA SER A 278 6.36 2.04 -8.06
C SER A 278 7.58 1.22 -7.65
N MET A 279 7.62 -0.06 -7.99
CA MET A 279 8.74 -0.94 -7.69
C MET A 279 9.98 -0.59 -8.56
N LEU A 280 9.79 -0.24 -9.83
CA LEU A 280 10.88 0.24 -10.68
C LEU A 280 11.42 1.57 -10.18
N GLN A 281 10.55 2.50 -9.79
CA GLN A 281 10.97 3.77 -9.20
C GLN A 281 11.77 3.56 -7.90
N ASP A 282 11.36 2.61 -7.05
CA ASP A 282 12.10 2.25 -5.84
C ASP A 282 13.47 1.64 -6.20
N TYR A 283 13.51 0.75 -7.19
CA TYR A 283 14.76 0.14 -7.67
C TYR A 283 15.73 1.18 -8.21
N GLU A 284 15.28 2.06 -9.11
CA GLU A 284 16.11 3.13 -9.69
C GLU A 284 16.66 4.10 -8.62
N ALA A 285 15.87 4.34 -7.57
CA ALA A 285 16.27 5.18 -6.45
C ALA A 285 17.09 4.46 -5.36
N GLY A 286 17.46 3.19 -5.57
CA GLY A 286 18.21 2.40 -4.59
C GLY A 286 17.44 2.06 -3.31
N ARG A 287 16.10 2.18 -3.32
CA ARG A 287 15.25 1.86 -2.16
C ARG A 287 14.95 0.37 -2.08
N ARG A 288 14.70 -0.11 -0.86
CA ARG A 288 14.25 -1.49 -0.64
C ARG A 288 12.89 -1.72 -1.32
N LEU A 289 12.78 -2.83 -2.05
CA LEU A 289 11.56 -3.22 -2.75
C LEU A 289 10.55 -3.87 -1.80
N GLU A 290 9.25 -3.74 -2.12
CA GLU A 290 8.15 -4.43 -1.40
C GLU A 290 7.91 -5.85 -1.97
N LEU A 291 8.98 -6.55 -2.31
CA LEU A 291 8.91 -7.83 -3.02
C LEU A 291 8.22 -8.91 -2.17
N GLU A 292 8.54 -8.97 -0.87
CA GLU A 292 7.94 -9.93 0.05
C GLU A 292 6.43 -9.73 0.21
N ALA A 293 5.97 -8.48 0.32
CA ALA A 293 4.55 -8.20 0.45
C ALA A 293 3.76 -8.44 -0.86
N ILE A 294 4.41 -8.35 -2.02
CA ILE A 294 3.77 -8.47 -3.33
C ILE A 294 3.90 -9.87 -3.92
N LEU A 295 5.07 -10.50 -3.87
CA LEU A 295 5.30 -11.86 -4.37
C LEU A 295 5.46 -12.89 -3.27
N GLY A 296 6.33 -12.63 -2.28
CA GLY A 296 6.62 -13.57 -1.21
C GLY A 296 5.37 -14.02 -0.47
N SER A 297 4.48 -13.09 -0.16
CA SER A 297 3.21 -13.39 0.51
C SER A 297 2.27 -14.27 -0.33
N VAL A 298 2.23 -14.08 -1.64
CA VAL A 298 1.41 -14.91 -2.54
C VAL A 298 2.00 -16.30 -2.66
N ILE A 299 3.33 -16.42 -2.71
CA ILE A 299 4.02 -17.72 -2.71
C ILE A 299 3.78 -18.47 -1.40
N GLU A 300 3.84 -17.78 -0.25
CA GLU A 300 3.51 -18.38 1.05
C GLU A 300 2.05 -18.83 1.12
N LEU A 301 1.11 -18.00 0.61
CA LEU A 301 -0.30 -18.38 0.52
C LEU A 301 -0.50 -19.58 -0.41
N ALA A 302 0.23 -19.67 -1.53
CA ALA A 302 0.19 -20.81 -2.45
C ALA A 302 0.60 -22.12 -1.75
N GLU A 303 1.67 -22.08 -0.93
CA GLU A 303 2.10 -23.23 -0.11
C GLU A 303 1.01 -23.67 0.86
N ARG A 304 0.35 -22.71 1.54
CA ARG A 304 -0.71 -23.01 2.50
C ARG A 304 -1.95 -23.67 1.86
N VAL A 305 -2.25 -23.31 0.60
CA VAL A 305 -3.41 -23.89 -0.13
C VAL A 305 -3.03 -24.99 -1.12
N GLY A 306 -1.77 -25.42 -1.15
CA GLY A 306 -1.29 -26.53 -2.00
C GLY A 306 -1.34 -26.23 -3.49
N VAL A 307 -0.96 -25.00 -3.90
CA VAL A 307 -0.89 -24.58 -5.30
C VAL A 307 0.56 -24.33 -5.72
N GLU A 308 0.98 -24.96 -6.80
CA GLU A 308 2.31 -24.72 -7.38
C GLU A 308 2.36 -23.39 -8.13
N VAL A 309 3.43 -22.59 -7.89
CA VAL A 309 3.63 -21.27 -8.47
C VAL A 309 5.06 -21.08 -8.98
N PRO A 310 5.50 -21.91 -9.94
CA PRO A 310 6.90 -21.92 -10.40
C PRO A 310 7.32 -20.59 -11.05
N MET A 311 6.45 -19.91 -11.78
CA MET A 311 6.77 -18.65 -12.41
C MET A 311 6.95 -17.52 -11.37
N LEU A 312 6.08 -17.45 -10.36
CA LEU A 312 6.21 -16.47 -9.28
C LEU A 312 7.53 -16.67 -8.52
N ARG A 313 7.91 -17.94 -8.21
CA ARG A 313 9.18 -18.25 -7.54
C ARG A 313 10.39 -17.88 -8.39
N ALA A 314 10.37 -18.20 -9.69
CA ALA A 314 11.48 -17.88 -10.60
C ALA A 314 11.68 -16.37 -10.70
N VAL A 315 10.60 -15.61 -10.89
CA VAL A 315 10.68 -14.14 -10.99
C VAL A 315 11.10 -13.51 -9.66
N GLN A 316 10.62 -14.01 -8.51
CA GLN A 316 11.07 -13.54 -7.20
C GLN A 316 12.58 -13.71 -7.05
N ALA A 317 13.11 -14.89 -7.33
CA ALA A 317 14.55 -15.18 -7.21
C ALA A 317 15.40 -14.26 -8.08
N LEU A 318 14.97 -13.99 -9.32
CA LEU A 318 15.70 -13.09 -10.24
C LEU A 318 15.68 -11.64 -9.75
N VAL A 319 14.54 -11.14 -9.26
CA VAL A 319 14.44 -9.77 -8.73
C VAL A 319 15.22 -9.62 -7.44
N ASP A 320 15.20 -10.62 -6.57
CA ASP A 320 15.99 -10.62 -5.33
C ASP A 320 17.49 -10.53 -5.61
N LEU A 321 17.99 -11.36 -6.53
CA LEU A 321 19.38 -11.29 -6.93
C LEU A 321 19.74 -9.91 -7.49
N LYS A 322 18.95 -9.43 -8.45
CA LYS A 322 19.18 -8.12 -9.07
C LYS A 322 19.15 -6.97 -8.04
N ALA A 323 18.28 -7.04 -7.04
CA ALA A 323 18.20 -6.03 -5.99
C ALA A 323 19.38 -6.12 -5.00
N ARG A 324 19.94 -7.31 -4.74
CA ARG A 324 21.16 -7.49 -3.94
C ARG A 324 22.37 -6.92 -4.64
N GLU A 325 22.64 -7.33 -5.88
CA GLU A 325 23.73 -6.82 -6.72
C GLU A 325 23.77 -5.29 -6.75
N ARG A 326 22.59 -4.64 -6.92
CA ARG A 326 22.51 -3.18 -6.90
C ARG A 326 22.93 -2.56 -5.56
N ARG A 327 22.57 -3.21 -4.42
CA ARG A 327 22.92 -2.69 -3.08
C ARG A 327 24.40 -2.86 -2.77
N GLU A 328 25.03 -3.91 -3.30
CA GLU A 328 26.45 -4.17 -3.14
C GLU A 328 27.33 -3.27 -4.01
N ALA A 329 26.77 -2.77 -5.12
CA ALA A 329 27.45 -1.86 -6.04
C ALA A 329 27.32 -0.38 -5.67
N ALA A 330 26.52 -0.01 -4.67
CA ALA A 330 26.23 1.37 -4.25
C ALA A 330 26.99 1.76 -2.98
#